data_41a65ca3cc7b33665971fd94f3fbf0ce
#
_entry.id   41a65ca3cc7b33665971fd94f3fbf0ce
#
_cell.length_a   1.000
_cell.length_b   1.000
_cell.length_c   1.000
_cell.angle_alpha   90.00
_cell.angle_beta   90.00
_cell.angle_gamma   90.00
#
_symmetry.space_group_name_H-M   'P 1'
#
loop_
_entity.id
_entity.type
_entity.pdbx_description
1 polymer ?
#
loop_
_entity_poly.entity_id
_entity_poly.type
_entity_poly.pdbx_seq_one_letter_code
_entity_poly.pdbx_strand_id
1 'polypeptide(L)'
;NMNLKEEIKTLDLHAQIGDLKGVDKENKIVEIFRNVAQQILSGYFLVQKNQSDSCVKVHPTCVEIYYHEEGDRGDKIKDYIVYHRNNDDGKMDKSLFPLGILHNHVSGIDMTFEKGDNPQDAIRMSALIREFRMDDSKKLEDNYCMDYLELKRNRRGNIVTKPTYLYDALYSQFSVFDGFSIQWVDGENLVELEEESEVRVNVPQFKRDERNMVVKVLASEGDGDATANKMYRQCLRKWNFKVK
;
A
#
# COMPACT_ATOMS: atom_id res chain seq x y z
N ASN A 1 -20.07 1.54 12.60
CA ASN A 1 -18.93 0.97 11.86
C ASN A 1 -17.67 1.66 12.34
N MET A 2 -16.65 0.88 12.67
CA MET A 2 -15.34 1.41 13.01
C MET A 2 -14.72 1.97 11.72
N ASN A 3 -14.15 3.19 11.76
CA ASN A 3 -13.50 3.75 10.59
C ASN A 3 -12.07 3.20 10.44
N LEU A 4 -11.47 3.35 9.25
CA LEU A 4 -10.13 2.82 8.94
C LEU A 4 -9.10 3.22 10.00
N LYS A 5 -9.10 4.49 10.45
CA LYS A 5 -8.15 4.99 11.44
C LYS A 5 -8.25 4.23 12.77
N GLU A 6 -9.45 4.00 13.25
CA GLU A 6 -9.68 3.28 14.51
C GLU A 6 -9.37 1.78 14.35
N GLU A 7 -9.70 1.17 13.21
CA GLU A 7 -9.35 -0.22 12.93
C GLU A 7 -7.83 -0.42 12.95
N ILE A 8 -7.07 0.45 12.27
CA ILE A 8 -5.61 0.37 12.28
C ILE A 8 -5.02 0.62 13.69
N LYS A 9 -5.57 1.57 14.46
CA LYS A 9 -5.09 1.82 15.82
C LYS A 9 -5.28 0.62 16.74
N THR A 10 -6.39 -0.09 16.60
CA THR A 10 -6.76 -1.23 17.45
C THR A 10 -6.22 -2.56 16.91
N LEU A 11 -5.66 -2.59 15.69
CA LEU A 11 -5.11 -3.79 15.10
C LEU A 11 -4.00 -4.37 15.97
N ASP A 12 -4.22 -5.59 16.45
CA ASP A 12 -3.22 -6.43 17.14
C ASP A 12 -3.14 -7.76 16.41
N LEU A 13 -2.14 -7.88 15.53
CA LEU A 13 -1.98 -9.05 14.69
C LEU A 13 -1.68 -10.30 15.54
N HIS A 14 -0.80 -10.17 16.55
CA HIS A 14 -0.45 -11.32 17.40
C HIS A 14 -1.61 -11.83 18.22
N ALA A 15 -2.43 -10.94 18.79
CA ALA A 15 -3.63 -11.35 19.49
C ALA A 15 -4.63 -12.09 18.58
N GLN A 16 -4.68 -11.72 17.31
CA GLN A 16 -5.59 -12.33 16.33
C GLN A 16 -5.04 -13.65 15.74
N ILE A 17 -3.71 -13.78 15.59
CA ILE A 17 -3.08 -15.00 15.13
C ILE A 17 -3.14 -16.08 16.22
N GLY A 18 -3.00 -15.68 17.48
CA GLY A 18 -2.90 -16.63 18.61
C GLY A 18 -1.71 -17.58 18.44
N ASP A 19 -1.96 -18.87 18.67
CA ASP A 19 -0.95 -19.93 18.55
C ASP A 19 -0.88 -20.59 17.16
N LEU A 20 -1.51 -20.00 16.15
CA LEU A 20 -1.52 -20.53 14.79
C LEU A 20 -0.10 -20.63 14.21
N LYS A 21 0.16 -21.69 13.43
CA LYS A 21 1.46 -21.95 12.80
C LYS A 21 1.28 -22.32 11.31
N GLY A 22 2.37 -22.17 10.55
CA GLY A 22 2.42 -22.60 9.14
C GLY A 22 1.33 -21.95 8.29
N VAL A 23 0.64 -22.76 7.51
CA VAL A 23 -0.38 -22.32 6.55
C VAL A 23 -1.58 -21.65 7.24
N ASP A 24 -1.99 -22.14 8.40
CA ASP A 24 -3.13 -21.56 9.13
C ASP A 24 -2.81 -20.14 9.62
N LYS A 25 -1.58 -19.91 10.07
CA LYS A 25 -1.08 -18.58 10.44
C LYS A 25 -1.10 -17.64 9.21
N GLU A 26 -0.54 -18.08 8.10
CA GLU A 26 -0.51 -17.27 6.86
C GLU A 26 -1.91 -16.93 6.36
N ASN A 27 -2.83 -17.89 6.34
CA ASN A 27 -4.22 -17.68 5.95
C ASN A 27 -4.91 -16.67 6.88
N LYS A 28 -4.67 -16.74 8.19
CA LYS A 28 -5.25 -15.79 9.15
C LYS A 28 -4.71 -14.38 8.96
N ILE A 29 -3.43 -14.23 8.67
CA ILE A 29 -2.83 -12.92 8.34
C ILE A 29 -3.48 -12.33 7.09
N VAL A 30 -3.66 -13.15 6.04
CA VAL A 30 -4.35 -12.72 4.80
C VAL A 30 -5.78 -12.27 5.09
N GLU A 31 -6.52 -13.01 5.91
CA GLU A 31 -7.89 -12.62 6.32
C GLU A 31 -7.92 -11.26 7.03
N ILE A 32 -6.99 -11.03 7.96
CA ILE A 32 -6.88 -9.74 8.68
C ILE A 32 -6.55 -8.61 7.71
N PHE A 33 -5.57 -8.80 6.84
CA PHE A 33 -5.20 -7.78 5.87
C PHE A 33 -6.28 -7.55 4.81
N ARG A 34 -7.07 -8.58 4.48
CA ARG A 34 -8.24 -8.46 3.62
C ARG A 34 -9.26 -7.49 4.21
N ASN A 35 -9.52 -7.55 5.51
CA ASN A 35 -10.42 -6.62 6.20
C ASN A 35 -9.91 -5.18 6.14
N VAL A 36 -8.63 -4.96 6.42
CA VAL A 36 -7.99 -3.63 6.31
C VAL A 36 -8.04 -3.12 4.88
N ALA A 37 -7.69 -3.95 3.91
CA ALA A 37 -7.74 -3.61 2.49
C ALA A 37 -9.16 -3.26 2.04
N GLN A 38 -10.17 -3.99 2.51
CA GLN A 38 -11.57 -3.72 2.19
C GLN A 38 -12.01 -2.34 2.68
N GLN A 39 -11.57 -1.93 3.88
CA GLN A 39 -11.81 -0.57 4.39
C GLN A 39 -11.14 0.49 3.50
N ILE A 40 -9.87 0.29 3.12
CA ILE A 40 -9.15 1.21 2.24
C ILE A 40 -9.83 1.30 0.86
N LEU A 41 -10.20 0.17 0.28
CA LEU A 41 -10.80 0.11 -1.05
C LEU A 41 -12.25 0.60 -1.09
N SER A 42 -12.90 0.71 0.07
CA SER A 42 -14.24 1.29 0.20
C SER A 42 -14.24 2.81 0.35
N GLY A 43 -13.13 3.40 0.82
CA GLY A 43 -12.98 4.84 0.99
C GLY A 43 -12.40 5.55 -0.22
N TYR A 44 -12.07 6.82 -0.03
CA TYR A 44 -11.46 7.64 -1.08
C TYR A 44 -10.65 8.81 -0.50
N PHE A 45 -9.74 9.33 -1.31
CA PHE A 45 -9.10 10.62 -1.06
C PHE A 45 -10.00 11.72 -1.63
N LEU A 46 -10.37 12.67 -0.80
CA LEU A 46 -11.01 13.92 -1.22
C LEU A 46 -9.93 14.98 -1.40
N VAL A 47 -9.69 15.39 -2.64
CA VAL A 47 -8.81 16.51 -2.97
C VAL A 47 -9.71 17.72 -3.21
N GLN A 48 -9.64 18.72 -2.36
CA GLN A 48 -10.56 19.87 -2.38
C GLN A 48 -9.80 21.18 -2.44
N LYS A 49 -10.21 22.06 -3.39
CA LYS A 49 -9.72 23.43 -3.49
C LYS A 49 -10.22 24.24 -2.28
N ASN A 50 -9.32 25.01 -1.65
CA ASN A 50 -9.69 25.86 -0.52
C ASN A 50 -10.73 26.91 -0.93
N GLN A 51 -11.66 27.18 -0.02
CA GLN A 51 -12.72 28.18 -0.21
C GLN A 51 -13.57 27.98 -1.48
N SER A 52 -13.71 26.73 -1.92
CA SER A 52 -14.45 26.35 -3.12
C SER A 52 -15.13 25.01 -2.93
N ASP A 53 -16.21 24.77 -3.66
CA ASP A 53 -16.87 23.44 -3.76
C ASP A 53 -16.20 22.52 -4.77
N SER A 54 -15.15 23.01 -5.46
CA SER A 54 -14.41 22.21 -6.44
C SER A 54 -13.60 21.14 -5.76
N CYS A 55 -13.88 19.89 -6.07
CA CYS A 55 -13.18 18.74 -5.51
C CYS A 55 -13.07 17.59 -6.51
N VAL A 56 -12.10 16.72 -6.26
CA VAL A 56 -11.91 15.45 -6.96
C VAL A 56 -11.87 14.32 -5.93
N LYS A 57 -12.59 13.23 -6.20
CA LYS A 57 -12.53 12.02 -5.40
C LYS A 57 -11.64 10.99 -6.10
N VAL A 58 -10.65 10.48 -5.40
CA VAL A 58 -9.72 9.46 -5.90
C VAL A 58 -9.93 8.19 -5.09
N HIS A 59 -10.47 7.17 -5.75
CA HIS A 59 -10.84 5.90 -5.13
C HIS A 59 -9.77 4.85 -5.41
N PRO A 60 -9.06 4.34 -4.40
CA PRO A 60 -8.22 3.15 -4.56
C PRO A 60 -9.06 1.97 -5.08
N THR A 61 -8.53 1.21 -6.04
CA THR A 61 -9.17 0.00 -6.57
C THR A 61 -8.30 -1.24 -6.43
N CYS A 62 -7.01 -1.05 -6.14
CA CYS A 62 -6.08 -2.12 -5.80
C CYS A 62 -5.03 -1.60 -4.82
N VAL A 63 -4.79 -2.36 -3.76
CA VAL A 63 -3.77 -2.05 -2.74
C VAL A 63 -2.91 -3.27 -2.43
N GLU A 64 -1.65 -3.01 -2.12
CA GLU A 64 -0.76 -4.01 -1.52
C GLU A 64 -0.46 -3.61 -0.10
N ILE A 65 -0.64 -4.54 0.85
CA ILE A 65 -0.30 -4.32 2.25
C ILE A 65 1.10 -4.86 2.50
N TYR A 66 1.91 -4.06 3.18
CA TYR A 66 3.24 -4.42 3.68
C TYR A 66 3.24 -4.33 5.20
N TYR A 67 3.85 -5.32 5.85
CA TYR A 67 3.86 -5.41 7.31
C TYR A 67 5.18 -5.98 7.82
N HIS A 68 5.89 -5.22 8.63
CA HIS A 68 7.18 -5.60 9.19
C HIS A 68 7.28 -5.20 10.66
N GLU A 69 7.80 -6.09 11.48
CA GLU A 69 8.10 -5.84 12.88
C GLU A 69 9.60 -5.67 13.05
N GLU A 70 10.02 -4.53 13.58
CA GLU A 70 11.43 -4.26 13.86
C GLU A 70 11.94 -5.12 15.02
N GLY A 71 13.28 -5.17 15.21
CA GLY A 71 13.94 -5.97 16.25
C GLY A 71 14.16 -7.44 15.84
N ASP A 72 14.86 -8.18 16.68
CA ASP A 72 15.43 -9.49 16.34
C ASP A 72 14.72 -10.70 16.97
N ARG A 73 13.56 -10.51 17.61
CA ARG A 73 12.81 -11.62 18.19
C ARG A 73 12.36 -12.59 17.11
N GLY A 74 12.56 -13.90 17.31
CA GLY A 74 12.32 -14.91 16.29
C GLY A 74 10.86 -15.16 15.91
N ASP A 75 9.91 -14.67 16.69
CA ASP A 75 8.46 -14.75 16.45
C ASP A 75 7.91 -13.59 15.65
N LYS A 76 8.73 -12.56 15.38
CA LYS A 76 8.34 -11.37 14.63
C LYS A 76 8.11 -11.66 13.15
N ILE A 77 7.10 -10.98 12.60
CA ILE A 77 6.80 -11.04 11.17
C ILE A 77 7.71 -10.06 10.46
N LYS A 78 8.56 -10.57 9.59
CA LYS A 78 9.53 -9.77 8.83
C LYS A 78 9.06 -9.56 7.40
N ASP A 79 9.21 -8.33 6.94
CA ASP A 79 9.03 -7.93 5.55
C ASP A 79 10.27 -7.16 5.07
N TYR A 80 11.05 -7.76 4.17
CA TYR A 80 12.28 -7.18 3.65
C TYR A 80 12.03 -6.25 2.43
N ILE A 81 10.78 -6.12 2.00
CA ILE A 81 10.36 -5.32 0.85
C ILE A 81 9.78 -3.98 1.30
N VAL A 82 9.25 -3.91 2.53
CA VAL A 82 8.66 -2.67 3.04
C VAL A 82 9.69 -1.53 2.93
N TYR A 83 9.25 -0.42 2.32
CA TYR A 83 10.16 0.67 1.97
C TYR A 83 10.70 1.42 3.19
N HIS A 84 9.85 1.63 4.21
CA HIS A 84 10.21 2.37 5.43
C HIS A 84 10.41 1.41 6.60
N ARG A 85 11.61 0.89 6.73
CA ARG A 85 12.08 0.06 7.85
C ARG A 85 13.51 0.42 8.24
N ASN A 86 13.96 0.00 9.42
CA ASN A 86 15.33 0.18 9.84
C ASN A 86 16.30 -0.58 8.90
N ASN A 87 17.52 -0.08 8.78
CA ASN A 87 18.55 -0.75 8.00
C ASN A 87 19.07 -1.98 8.76
N ASP A 88 19.29 -3.07 8.03
CA ASP A 88 19.82 -4.32 8.60
C ASP A 88 21.26 -4.17 9.13
N ASP A 89 21.96 -3.10 8.73
CA ASP A 89 23.33 -2.80 9.19
C ASP A 89 23.39 -2.06 10.54
N GLY A 90 22.26 -1.79 11.17
CA GLY A 90 22.16 -1.16 12.48
C GLY A 90 22.68 0.29 12.54
N LYS A 91 22.93 0.91 11.38
CA LYS A 91 23.55 2.25 11.35
C LYS A 91 22.58 3.39 11.62
N MET A 92 21.29 3.19 11.36
CA MET A 92 20.30 4.25 11.57
C MET A 92 18.88 3.68 11.70
N ASP A 93 18.29 3.91 12.84
CA ASP A 93 16.86 3.66 13.04
C ASP A 93 16.05 4.79 12.40
N LYS A 94 15.08 4.43 11.57
CA LYS A 94 14.17 5.40 10.95
C LYS A 94 13.07 5.80 11.93
N SER A 95 12.86 7.09 12.08
CA SER A 95 11.73 7.63 12.84
C SER A 95 10.41 7.08 12.33
N LEU A 96 9.42 6.96 13.22
CA LEU A 96 8.08 6.54 12.88
C LEU A 96 7.32 7.65 12.16
N PHE A 97 6.60 7.31 11.12
CA PHE A 97 5.61 8.20 10.56
C PHE A 97 4.37 8.29 11.47
N PRO A 98 3.79 9.47 11.62
CA PRO A 98 2.44 9.57 12.15
C PRO A 98 1.47 8.72 11.32
N LEU A 99 0.40 8.23 11.96
CA LEU A 99 -0.62 7.42 11.29
C LEU A 99 -1.24 8.15 10.09
N GLY A 100 -1.27 7.50 8.94
CA GLY A 100 -1.91 8.00 7.72
C GLY A 100 -1.09 9.01 6.92
N ILE A 101 0.22 9.02 7.07
CA ILE A 101 1.10 9.79 6.17
C ILE A 101 1.08 9.17 4.77
N LEU A 102 0.98 10.02 3.76
CA LEU A 102 1.16 9.63 2.36
C LEU A 102 2.65 9.72 2.01
N HIS A 103 3.32 8.58 2.09
CA HIS A 103 4.75 8.49 1.83
C HIS A 103 5.01 8.23 0.34
N ASN A 104 5.68 9.18 -0.28
CA ASN A 104 6.02 9.13 -1.70
C ASN A 104 7.35 8.38 -1.92
N HIS A 105 7.36 7.45 -2.87
CA HIS A 105 8.57 6.76 -3.29
C HIS A 105 8.50 6.36 -4.78
N VAL A 106 9.58 5.80 -5.33
CA VAL A 106 9.71 5.50 -6.78
C VAL A 106 8.62 4.58 -7.35
N SER A 107 7.98 3.77 -6.51
CA SER A 107 6.94 2.82 -6.94
C SER A 107 5.51 3.34 -6.76
N GLY A 108 5.33 4.52 -6.13
CA GLY A 108 4.02 5.10 -5.88
C GLY A 108 3.89 5.79 -4.52
N ILE A 109 2.70 5.75 -3.96
CA ILE A 109 2.36 6.32 -2.66
C ILE A 109 1.92 5.23 -1.71
N ASP A 110 2.55 5.17 -0.54
CA ASP A 110 2.13 4.36 0.60
C ASP A 110 1.32 5.22 1.58
N MET A 111 0.15 4.73 1.96
CA MET A 111 -0.51 5.20 3.18
C MET A 111 0.12 4.45 4.36
N THR A 112 0.82 5.15 5.26
CA THR A 112 1.62 4.53 6.32
C THR A 112 0.82 4.32 7.60
N PHE A 113 1.02 3.17 8.22
CA PHE A 113 0.36 2.75 9.46
C PHE A 113 1.42 2.23 10.44
N GLU A 114 2.27 3.11 10.93
CA GLU A 114 3.35 2.74 11.84
C GLU A 114 2.93 2.88 13.29
N LYS A 115 3.41 1.96 14.13
CA LYS A 115 3.12 1.90 15.56
C LYS A 115 4.38 1.56 16.36
N GLY A 116 4.45 2.04 17.60
CA GLY A 116 5.49 1.72 18.56
C GLY A 116 5.97 2.93 19.32
N ASP A 117 6.61 2.67 20.43
CA ASP A 117 7.18 3.72 21.30
C ASP A 117 8.58 4.13 20.85
N ASN A 118 9.26 3.26 20.13
CA ASN A 118 10.59 3.54 19.58
C ASN A 118 10.82 2.83 18.23
N PRO A 119 11.74 3.34 17.40
CA PRO A 119 12.04 2.75 16.09
C PRO A 119 12.62 1.33 16.13
N GLN A 120 13.24 0.93 17.23
CA GLN A 120 13.91 -0.39 17.35
C GLN A 120 12.93 -1.54 17.59
N ASP A 121 11.71 -1.22 18.01
CA ASP A 121 10.66 -2.20 18.30
C ASP A 121 9.32 -1.80 17.68
N ALA A 122 9.38 -1.12 16.56
CA ALA A 122 8.21 -0.59 15.86
C ALA A 122 7.55 -1.64 14.97
N ILE A 123 6.27 -1.44 14.72
CA ILE A 123 5.53 -2.07 13.63
C ILE A 123 5.53 -1.10 12.45
N ARG A 124 6.04 -1.53 11.32
CA ARG A 124 6.01 -0.83 10.04
C ARG A 124 4.92 -1.45 9.19
N MET A 125 3.85 -0.72 8.97
CA MET A 125 2.77 -1.17 8.11
C MET A 125 2.42 -0.06 7.13
N SER A 126 2.14 -0.43 5.87
CA SER A 126 1.69 0.50 4.85
C SER A 126 0.78 -0.18 3.84
N ALA A 127 -0.03 0.64 3.15
CA ALA A 127 -0.81 0.23 2.00
C ALA A 127 -0.35 1.02 0.77
N LEU A 128 0.33 0.33 -0.16
CA LEU A 128 0.70 0.88 -1.45
C LEU A 128 -0.52 0.88 -2.37
N ILE A 129 -0.94 2.05 -2.83
CA ILE A 129 -2.05 2.19 -3.77
C ILE A 129 -1.57 1.82 -5.17
N ARG A 130 -2.02 0.68 -5.68
CA ARG A 130 -1.59 0.13 -6.97
C ARG A 130 -2.41 0.62 -8.14
N GLU A 131 -3.72 0.72 -7.94
CA GLU A 131 -4.67 1.13 -8.95
C GLU A 131 -5.72 2.03 -8.31
N PHE A 132 -6.25 2.97 -9.08
CA PHE A 132 -7.28 3.88 -8.60
C PHE A 132 -8.17 4.34 -9.75
N ARG A 133 -9.34 4.89 -9.42
CA ARG A 133 -10.22 5.61 -10.32
C ARG A 133 -10.54 6.98 -9.76
N MET A 134 -10.93 7.90 -10.62
CA MET A 134 -11.44 9.21 -10.22
C MET A 134 -12.91 9.33 -10.62
N ASP A 135 -13.69 10.04 -9.81
CA ASP A 135 -15.06 10.36 -10.19
C ASP A 135 -15.08 11.31 -11.37
N ASP A 136 -15.85 10.95 -12.41
CA ASP A 136 -16.05 11.76 -13.61
C ASP A 136 -17.03 12.93 -13.40
N SER A 137 -17.54 13.10 -12.17
CA SER A 137 -18.74 13.87 -11.89
C SER A 137 -18.62 15.38 -12.07
N LYS A 138 -17.42 15.95 -12.25
CA LYS A 138 -17.24 17.34 -12.65
C LYS A 138 -16.00 17.44 -13.54
N LYS A 139 -16.20 17.75 -14.83
CA LYS A 139 -15.16 18.37 -15.64
C LYS A 139 -14.83 19.70 -14.95
N LEU A 140 -13.71 19.74 -14.26
CA LEU A 140 -13.17 20.99 -13.74
C LEU A 140 -12.67 21.75 -14.96
N GLU A 141 -13.30 22.88 -15.26
CA GLU A 141 -13.08 23.67 -16.50
C GLU A 141 -11.61 24.07 -16.74
N ASP A 142 -10.78 24.00 -15.71
CA ASP A 142 -9.36 24.40 -15.76
C ASP A 142 -8.38 23.27 -15.37
N ASN A 143 -8.80 21.99 -15.45
CA ASN A 143 -7.95 20.91 -14.95
C ASN A 143 -7.29 20.10 -16.08
N TYR A 144 -6.19 20.61 -16.60
CA TYR A 144 -5.37 19.92 -17.60
C TYR A 144 -4.81 18.56 -17.15
N CYS A 145 -4.70 18.32 -15.83
CA CYS A 145 -4.25 17.04 -15.29
C CYS A 145 -5.29 15.93 -15.56
N MET A 146 -6.57 16.26 -15.60
CA MET A 146 -7.64 15.29 -15.92
C MET A 146 -7.50 14.75 -17.34
N ASP A 147 -7.21 15.59 -18.33
CA ASP A 147 -7.00 15.15 -19.70
C ASP A 147 -5.82 14.20 -19.82
N TYR A 148 -4.73 14.49 -19.12
CA TYR A 148 -3.56 13.62 -19.07
C TYR A 148 -3.87 12.27 -18.41
N LEU A 149 -4.58 12.25 -17.30
CA LEU A 149 -4.97 11.02 -16.61
C LEU A 149 -6.02 10.23 -17.40
N GLU A 150 -6.93 10.89 -18.13
CA GLU A 150 -7.86 10.23 -19.03
C GLU A 150 -7.14 9.38 -20.10
N LEU A 151 -6.05 9.87 -20.65
CA LEU A 151 -5.22 9.13 -21.61
C LEU A 151 -4.56 7.88 -20.99
N LYS A 152 -4.43 7.82 -19.68
CA LYS A 152 -3.79 6.74 -18.93
C LYS A 152 -4.76 5.74 -18.32
N ARG A 153 -6.06 5.99 -18.45
CA ARG A 153 -7.10 5.07 -17.98
C ARG A 153 -7.15 3.80 -18.81
N ASN A 154 -7.41 2.70 -18.16
CA ASN A 154 -7.72 1.46 -18.84
C ASN A 154 -9.10 1.61 -19.52
N ARG A 155 -9.24 1.19 -20.79
CA ARG A 155 -10.49 1.21 -21.55
C ARG A 155 -11.64 0.43 -20.89
N ARG A 156 -11.36 -0.38 -19.86
CA ARG A 156 -12.33 -1.25 -19.15
C ARG A 156 -12.76 -0.69 -17.78
N GLY A 157 -13.00 0.58 -17.60
CA GLY A 157 -13.61 1.04 -16.34
C GLY A 157 -12.97 2.24 -15.68
N ASN A 158 -12.32 3.10 -16.44
CA ASN A 158 -11.75 4.35 -15.90
C ASN A 158 -10.68 4.16 -14.81
N ILE A 159 -10.02 2.98 -14.80
CA ILE A 159 -9.01 2.63 -13.79
C ILE A 159 -7.63 3.02 -14.30
N VAL A 160 -6.89 3.75 -13.47
CA VAL A 160 -5.46 4.04 -13.65
C VAL A 160 -4.67 2.94 -12.96
N THR A 161 -3.91 2.17 -13.74
CA THR A 161 -3.18 0.98 -13.26
C THR A 161 -1.71 1.23 -12.93
N LYS A 162 -1.23 2.46 -13.14
CA LYS A 162 0.15 2.85 -12.82
C LYS A 162 0.19 3.63 -11.51
N PRO A 163 0.79 3.06 -10.44
CA PRO A 163 0.74 3.67 -9.10
C PRO A 163 1.35 5.07 -9.03
N THR A 164 2.37 5.36 -9.84
CA THR A 164 3.01 6.68 -9.86
C THR A 164 2.11 7.82 -10.36
N TYR A 165 1.05 7.52 -11.11
CA TYR A 165 0.08 8.54 -11.53
C TYR A 165 -0.83 9.01 -10.39
N LEU A 166 -0.78 8.36 -9.23
CA LEU A 166 -1.47 8.83 -8.05
C LEU A 166 -0.91 10.19 -7.57
N TYR A 167 0.37 10.48 -7.82
CA TYR A 167 0.93 11.81 -7.57
C TYR A 167 0.14 12.90 -8.29
N ASP A 168 -0.09 12.69 -9.59
CA ASP A 168 -0.84 13.66 -10.40
C ASP A 168 -2.29 13.78 -9.92
N ALA A 169 -2.92 12.65 -9.57
CA ALA A 169 -4.28 12.63 -9.07
C ALA A 169 -4.46 13.37 -7.73
N LEU A 170 -3.46 13.36 -6.86
CA LEU A 170 -3.55 13.97 -5.53
C LEU A 170 -2.97 15.39 -5.48
N TYR A 171 -1.87 15.66 -6.20
CA TYR A 171 -1.12 16.89 -6.00
C TYR A 171 -1.19 17.88 -7.17
N SER A 172 -1.69 17.46 -8.33
CA SER A 172 -1.73 18.30 -9.54
C SER A 172 -3.14 18.72 -9.96
N GLN A 173 -4.13 18.55 -9.08
CA GLN A 173 -5.52 18.92 -9.38
C GLN A 173 -5.78 20.42 -9.26
N PHE A 174 -5.10 21.09 -8.35
CA PHE A 174 -5.30 22.50 -8.05
C PHE A 174 -3.97 23.23 -7.88
N SER A 175 -3.99 24.54 -8.16
CA SER A 175 -2.84 25.39 -7.95
C SER A 175 -2.50 25.51 -6.46
N VAL A 176 -1.21 25.41 -6.13
CA VAL A 176 -0.73 25.64 -4.77
C VAL A 176 -0.96 27.09 -4.32
N PHE A 177 -1.06 28.05 -5.23
CA PHE A 177 -1.33 29.44 -4.91
C PHE A 177 -2.75 29.69 -4.40
N ASP A 178 -3.71 28.87 -4.86
CA ASP A 178 -5.09 28.92 -4.36
C ASP A 178 -5.25 28.06 -3.09
N GLY A 179 -4.34 27.14 -2.89
CA GLY A 179 -4.36 26.17 -1.80
C GLY A 179 -5.40 25.06 -2.03
N PHE A 180 -5.09 23.88 -1.50
CA PHE A 180 -6.01 22.73 -1.49
C PHE A 180 -5.69 21.80 -0.31
N SER A 181 -6.60 20.90 -0.02
CA SER A 181 -6.43 19.86 1.00
C SER A 181 -6.64 18.47 0.42
N ILE A 182 -5.98 17.49 1.03
CA ILE A 182 -6.20 16.07 0.76
C ILE A 182 -6.69 15.46 2.06
N GLN A 183 -7.86 14.82 2.03
CA GLN A 183 -8.46 14.16 3.19
C GLN A 183 -8.86 12.75 2.84
N TRP A 184 -8.74 11.84 3.80
CA TRP A 184 -9.31 10.50 3.68
C TRP A 184 -10.77 10.53 4.12
N VAL A 185 -11.63 9.88 3.35
CA VAL A 185 -13.05 9.71 3.66
C VAL A 185 -13.37 8.22 3.62
N ASP A 186 -13.86 7.70 4.74
CA ASP A 186 -14.29 6.31 4.82
C ASP A 186 -15.53 6.06 3.95
N GLY A 187 -15.61 4.88 3.35
CA GLY A 187 -16.77 4.49 2.55
C GLY A 187 -17.97 4.13 3.43
N GLU A 188 -19.16 4.41 2.91
CA GLU A 188 -20.43 4.07 3.61
C GLU A 188 -20.69 2.56 3.57
N ASN A 189 -20.31 1.91 2.48
CA ASN A 189 -20.51 0.47 2.25
C ASN A 189 -19.20 -0.19 1.86
N LEU A 190 -18.97 -1.40 2.37
CA LEU A 190 -17.80 -2.19 2.02
C LEU A 190 -17.92 -2.75 0.61
N VAL A 191 -16.86 -2.59 -0.18
CA VAL A 191 -16.76 -3.15 -1.54
C VAL A 191 -16.51 -4.66 -1.49
N GLU A 192 -16.90 -5.36 -2.54
CA GLU A 192 -16.49 -6.75 -2.73
C GLU A 192 -15.08 -6.82 -3.32
N LEU A 193 -14.26 -7.74 -2.81
CA LEU A 193 -12.92 -7.99 -3.28
C LEU A 193 -12.83 -9.22 -4.15
N GLU A 194 -11.93 -9.18 -5.15
CA GLU A 194 -11.45 -10.36 -5.85
C GLU A 194 -10.74 -11.33 -4.88
N GLU A 195 -10.36 -12.51 -5.35
CA GLU A 195 -9.43 -13.37 -4.64
C GLU A 195 -8.08 -12.64 -4.51
N GLU A 196 -7.48 -12.69 -3.33
CA GLU A 196 -6.19 -12.08 -3.08
C GLU A 196 -5.08 -12.68 -3.93
N SER A 197 -4.16 -11.83 -4.38
CA SER A 197 -3.04 -12.22 -5.23
C SER A 197 -1.69 -11.86 -4.63
N GLU A 198 -0.63 -12.38 -5.23
CA GLU A 198 0.73 -12.07 -4.84
C GLU A 198 1.06 -10.58 -5.04
N VAL A 199 1.88 -10.04 -4.14
CA VAL A 199 2.39 -8.66 -4.26
C VAL A 199 3.21 -8.48 -5.54
N ARG A 200 3.06 -7.32 -6.19
CA ARG A 200 3.74 -6.98 -7.44
C ARG A 200 5.06 -6.26 -7.14
N VAL A 201 6.05 -7.00 -6.69
CA VAL A 201 7.34 -6.41 -6.33
C VAL A 201 8.08 -5.96 -7.58
N ASN A 202 8.47 -4.68 -7.60
CA ASN A 202 9.37 -4.14 -8.60
C ASN A 202 10.75 -3.98 -7.97
N VAL A 203 11.56 -5.03 -8.02
CA VAL A 203 12.95 -4.97 -7.56
C VAL A 203 13.82 -4.51 -8.73
N PRO A 204 14.47 -3.33 -8.67
CA PRO A 204 15.22 -2.77 -9.80
C PRO A 204 16.36 -3.65 -10.33
N GLN A 205 16.87 -4.55 -9.50
CA GLN A 205 17.95 -5.48 -9.82
C GLN A 205 17.50 -6.65 -10.70
N PHE A 206 16.18 -6.88 -10.82
CA PHE A 206 15.61 -7.98 -11.57
C PHE A 206 14.84 -7.43 -12.77
N LYS A 207 15.21 -7.83 -13.98
CA LYS A 207 14.53 -7.43 -15.21
C LYS A 207 13.06 -7.84 -15.16
N ARG A 208 12.20 -6.98 -15.67
CA ARG A 208 10.73 -6.98 -15.53
C ARG A 208 9.99 -8.27 -15.91
N ASP A 209 10.62 -9.21 -16.62
CA ASP A 209 9.93 -10.36 -17.19
C ASP A 209 10.22 -11.70 -16.49
N GLU A 210 10.87 -11.68 -15.31
CA GLU A 210 11.60 -12.85 -14.88
C GLU A 210 11.39 -13.25 -13.42
N ARG A 211 10.16 -13.26 -12.92
CA ARG A 211 9.86 -13.97 -11.66
C ARG A 211 10.41 -15.40 -11.69
N ASN A 212 10.33 -16.07 -12.86
CA ASN A 212 10.87 -17.40 -13.07
C ASN A 212 12.41 -17.42 -13.12
N MET A 213 13.08 -16.35 -13.56
CA MET A 213 14.53 -16.30 -13.61
C MET A 213 15.16 -15.94 -12.26
N VAL A 214 14.53 -15.07 -11.50
CA VAL A 214 14.89 -14.84 -10.08
C VAL A 214 14.87 -16.15 -9.32
N VAL A 215 13.81 -16.94 -9.49
CA VAL A 215 13.71 -18.29 -8.92
C VAL A 215 14.83 -19.20 -9.38
N LYS A 216 15.18 -19.19 -10.67
CA LYS A 216 16.27 -20.01 -11.23
C LYS A 216 17.65 -19.56 -10.76
N VAL A 217 17.92 -18.26 -10.69
CA VAL A 217 19.19 -17.72 -10.18
C VAL A 217 19.35 -18.06 -8.70
N LEU A 218 18.33 -17.84 -7.88
CA LEU A 218 18.35 -18.17 -6.46
C LEU A 218 18.46 -19.69 -6.20
N ALA A 219 17.85 -20.50 -7.06
CA ALA A 219 17.93 -21.96 -6.97
C ALA A 219 19.28 -22.52 -7.49
N SER A 220 19.98 -21.81 -8.37
CA SER A 220 21.26 -22.23 -8.94
C SER A 220 22.48 -21.83 -8.12
N GLU A 221 22.36 -20.80 -7.28
CA GLU A 221 23.48 -20.28 -6.49
C GLU A 221 23.64 -20.94 -5.11
N GLY A 222 22.87 -21.99 -4.84
CA GLY A 222 22.93 -22.71 -3.56
C GLY A 222 22.54 -21.85 -2.36
N ASP A 223 22.92 -22.20 -1.15
CA ASP A 223 22.60 -21.50 0.10
C ASP A 223 23.14 -20.06 0.21
N GLY A 224 23.56 -19.48 -0.90
CA GLY A 224 24.43 -18.33 -0.95
C GLY A 224 23.81 -17.00 -0.50
N ASP A 225 22.48 -16.75 -0.59
CA ASP A 225 21.91 -15.51 -0.14
C ASP A 225 20.60 -15.71 0.64
N ALA A 226 20.74 -15.85 1.96
CA ALA A 226 19.60 -15.96 2.86
C ALA A 226 18.64 -14.75 2.75
N THR A 227 19.15 -13.55 2.38
CA THR A 227 18.35 -12.34 2.20
C THR A 227 17.52 -12.43 0.92
N ALA A 228 18.12 -12.85 -0.19
CA ALA A 228 17.41 -13.02 -1.46
C ALA A 228 16.30 -14.09 -1.34
N ASN A 229 16.57 -15.20 -0.66
CA ASN A 229 15.55 -16.22 -0.37
C ASN A 229 14.40 -15.70 0.50
N LYS A 230 14.70 -14.87 1.49
CA LYS A 230 13.69 -14.22 2.33
C LYS A 230 12.84 -13.24 1.50
N MET A 231 13.46 -12.41 0.66
CA MET A 231 12.74 -11.50 -0.25
C MET A 231 11.85 -12.26 -1.23
N TYR A 232 12.36 -13.37 -1.78
CA TYR A 232 11.58 -14.22 -2.68
C TYR A 232 10.31 -14.77 -2.03
N ARG A 233 10.42 -15.31 -0.82
CA ARG A 233 9.26 -15.83 -0.08
C ARG A 233 8.21 -14.73 0.17
N GLN A 234 8.62 -13.49 0.35
CA GLN A 234 7.71 -12.37 0.51
C GLN A 234 6.99 -12.00 -0.78
N CYS A 235 7.65 -12.15 -1.95
CA CYS A 235 6.99 -11.98 -3.24
C CYS A 235 5.84 -12.97 -3.48
N LEU A 236 5.80 -14.09 -2.75
CA LEU A 236 4.74 -15.08 -2.82
C LEU A 236 3.56 -14.79 -1.86
N ARG A 237 3.68 -13.78 -1.00
CA ARG A 237 2.61 -13.42 -0.07
C ARG A 237 1.42 -12.84 -0.81
N LYS A 238 0.25 -13.37 -0.54
CA LYS A 238 -1.03 -12.94 -1.11
C LYS A 238 -1.58 -11.70 -0.40
N TRP A 239 -0.79 -10.64 -0.40
CA TRP A 239 -1.12 -9.37 0.26
C TRP A 239 -1.51 -8.27 -0.72
N ASN A 240 -1.90 -8.64 -1.93
CA ASN A 240 -2.46 -7.76 -2.95
C ASN A 240 -3.97 -7.98 -3.05
N PHE A 241 -4.74 -6.91 -2.87
CA PHE A 241 -6.19 -6.90 -2.78
C PHE A 241 -6.78 -5.94 -3.82
N LYS A 242 -7.84 -6.38 -4.50
CA LYS A 242 -8.46 -5.65 -5.59
C LYS A 242 -9.98 -5.71 -5.51
N VAL A 243 -10.64 -4.62 -5.90
CA VAL A 243 -12.09 -4.54 -6.06
C VAL A 243 -12.52 -5.40 -7.25
N LYS A 244 -13.66 -6.13 -7.11
CA LYS A 244 -14.28 -6.87 -8.21
C LYS A 244 -14.77 -5.97 -9.34
#